data_beb64adde73f5e3e7afe15639f5b4679
#
_entry.id   beb64adde73f5e3e7afe15639f5b4679
#
_cell.length_a   1.000
_cell.length_b   1.000
_cell.length_c   1.000
_cell.angle_alpha   90.00
_cell.angle_beta   90.00
_cell.angle_gamma   90.00
#
_symmetry.space_group_name_H-M   'P 1'
#
loop_
_entity.id
_entity.type
_entity.pdbx_description
1 polymer ?
#
loop_
_entity_poly.entity_id
_entity_poly.type
_entity_poly.pdbx_seq_one_letter_code
_entity_poly.pdbx_strand_id
1 'polypeptide(L)'
;MLQPLKYLLLVVLAVVACGRNKPAEAPSVPQELPTRVFPRVQPPQMHPDGPAIYSVDHFWDAYFKDLGNFRTDSLYLGGVEKVRLEEAFGFFSTLLWNVPPETAKAATARLYDQLAAAKNPAVTVSLVELTSRYLYDPNSPVRCEDFYLPFVQKLAEGDLAPEEMRMQYGFQARMCALNAMGTPAADFPFTDTRGRRRTLYGIEAEYILLIFGNPDCKACKELVEDMESSPEMTELISSGRLKVVDIFIDREVDQWKARVADYPARWINGYDHTFTIRDDILYNVRAVPSMYLLDKEKRVIFKDVPPEILLTYLSMIS
;
A
#
# COMPACT_ATOMS: atom_id res chain seq x y z
N MET A 1 -75.55 31.36 -77.06
CA MET A 1 -75.50 30.03 -77.72
C MET A 1 -74.66 29.16 -76.87
N LEU A 2 -75.30 28.17 -76.23
CA LEU A 2 -74.69 27.28 -75.21
C LEU A 2 -74.07 26.05 -75.88
N GLN A 3 -72.84 25.70 -75.39
CA GLN A 3 -72.31 24.39 -75.65
C GLN A 3 -72.08 23.65 -74.29
N PRO A 4 -72.40 22.41 -74.21
CA PRO A 4 -72.35 21.63 -72.92
C PRO A 4 -70.95 20.99 -72.72
N LEU A 5 -70.50 21.09 -71.52
CA LEU A 5 -69.25 20.51 -70.96
C LEU A 5 -69.48 18.98 -70.69
N LYS A 6 -68.69 18.15 -71.34
CA LYS A 6 -68.60 16.73 -71.12
C LYS A 6 -67.77 16.40 -69.93
N TYR A 7 -68.37 15.82 -68.90
CA TYR A 7 -67.60 15.32 -67.74
C TYR A 7 -66.97 13.94 -68.06
N LEU A 8 -65.66 13.89 -67.99
CA LEU A 8 -64.92 12.65 -68.08
C LEU A 8 -64.66 12.15 -66.65
N LEU A 9 -65.30 11.07 -66.29
CA LEU A 9 -65.09 10.39 -64.96
C LEU A 9 -63.83 9.56 -65.07
N LEU A 10 -62.76 9.97 -64.33
CA LEU A 10 -61.57 9.18 -64.11
C LEU A 10 -61.73 8.40 -62.82
N VAL A 11 -61.91 7.09 -62.97
CA VAL A 11 -61.91 6.15 -61.82
C VAL A 11 -60.47 5.87 -61.47
N VAL A 12 -60.02 6.40 -60.34
CA VAL A 12 -58.71 6.07 -59.78
C VAL A 12 -58.89 4.84 -58.89
N LEU A 13 -58.38 3.70 -59.31
CA LEU A 13 -58.21 2.51 -58.51
C LEU A 13 -57.10 2.72 -57.50
N ALA A 14 -57.41 2.99 -56.24
CA ALA A 14 -56.42 2.99 -55.15
C ALA A 14 -56.08 1.54 -54.79
N VAL A 15 -54.91 1.09 -55.17
CA VAL A 15 -54.32 -0.17 -54.67
C VAL A 15 -53.83 0.08 -53.24
N VAL A 16 -54.58 -0.41 -52.25
CA VAL A 16 -54.17 -0.45 -50.86
C VAL A 16 -53.08 -1.53 -50.72
N ALA A 17 -51.82 -1.16 -50.77
CA ALA A 17 -50.73 -2.04 -50.38
C ALA A 17 -50.75 -2.20 -48.86
N CYS A 18 -51.23 -3.35 -48.38
CA CYS A 18 -51.04 -3.78 -46.96
C CYS A 18 -49.56 -4.00 -46.68
N GLY A 19 -48.83 -2.91 -46.31
CA GLY A 19 -47.56 -3.03 -45.69
C GLY A 19 -47.69 -3.71 -44.33
N ARG A 20 -47.17 -4.91 -44.20
CA ARG A 20 -46.96 -5.54 -42.88
C ARG A 20 -46.01 -4.66 -42.10
N ASN A 21 -46.51 -3.79 -41.22
CA ASN A 21 -45.71 -3.17 -40.19
C ASN A 21 -45.17 -4.30 -39.31
N LYS A 22 -43.84 -4.53 -39.36
CA LYS A 22 -43.16 -5.27 -38.29
C LYS A 22 -43.47 -4.55 -36.94
N PRO A 23 -43.85 -5.29 -35.89
CA PRO A 23 -43.97 -4.67 -34.58
C PRO A 23 -42.63 -3.96 -34.27
N ALA A 24 -42.68 -2.70 -33.87
CA ALA A 24 -41.52 -2.03 -33.31
C ALA A 24 -41.05 -2.87 -32.13
N GLU A 25 -39.81 -3.34 -32.20
CA GLU A 25 -39.15 -3.97 -31.07
C GLU A 25 -39.23 -3.00 -29.90
N ALA A 26 -39.89 -3.39 -28.81
CA ALA A 26 -39.93 -2.60 -27.60
C ALA A 26 -38.48 -2.32 -27.17
N PRO A 27 -38.14 -1.09 -26.72
CA PRO A 27 -36.81 -0.79 -26.27
C PRO A 27 -36.41 -1.80 -25.19
N SER A 28 -35.38 -2.61 -25.47
CA SER A 28 -34.87 -3.56 -24.51
C SER A 28 -34.43 -2.77 -23.27
N VAL A 29 -35.07 -3.01 -22.13
CA VAL A 29 -34.58 -2.47 -20.85
C VAL A 29 -33.16 -2.94 -20.71
N PRO A 30 -32.18 -2.04 -20.47
CA PRO A 30 -30.80 -2.47 -20.28
C PRO A 30 -30.75 -3.50 -19.15
N GLN A 31 -30.34 -4.70 -19.47
CA GLN A 31 -30.23 -5.75 -18.47
C GLN A 31 -29.13 -5.33 -17.47
N GLU A 32 -29.54 -5.10 -16.23
CA GLU A 32 -28.60 -4.71 -15.17
C GLU A 32 -27.62 -5.88 -14.94
N LEU A 33 -26.31 -5.56 -15.03
CA LEU A 33 -25.28 -6.57 -14.82
C LEU A 33 -25.35 -7.12 -13.38
N PRO A 34 -25.05 -8.43 -13.16
CA PRO A 34 -25.18 -9.07 -11.87
C PRO A 34 -24.15 -8.56 -10.85
N THR A 35 -24.51 -8.68 -9.59
CA THR A 35 -23.61 -8.51 -8.44
C THR A 35 -23.08 -9.86 -7.95
N ARG A 36 -22.03 -9.83 -7.15
CA ARG A 36 -21.43 -11.01 -6.50
C ARG A 36 -20.81 -10.66 -5.17
N VAL A 37 -20.57 -11.64 -4.32
CA VAL A 37 -19.69 -11.52 -3.15
C VAL A 37 -18.23 -11.60 -3.62
N PHE A 38 -17.30 -11.02 -2.84
CA PHE A 38 -15.88 -11.17 -3.14
C PHE A 38 -15.50 -12.66 -3.13
N PRO A 39 -14.91 -13.18 -4.21
CA PRO A 39 -14.61 -14.61 -4.31
C PRO A 39 -13.48 -14.99 -3.35
N ARG A 40 -13.68 -16.07 -2.58
CA ARG A 40 -12.68 -16.58 -1.65
C ARG A 40 -11.68 -17.48 -2.36
N VAL A 41 -10.40 -17.32 -2.04
CA VAL A 41 -9.36 -18.26 -2.46
C VAL A 41 -9.52 -19.56 -1.68
N GLN A 42 -9.44 -20.67 -2.37
CA GLN A 42 -9.45 -22.02 -1.76
C GLN A 42 -8.14 -22.73 -2.13
N PRO A 43 -7.16 -22.72 -1.22
CA PRO A 43 -5.90 -23.42 -1.45
C PRO A 43 -6.16 -24.93 -1.63
N PRO A 44 -5.46 -25.61 -2.57
CA PRO A 44 -5.51 -27.05 -2.67
C PRO A 44 -4.94 -27.68 -1.38
N GLN A 45 -5.42 -28.88 -1.02
CA GLN A 45 -5.00 -29.56 0.20
C GLN A 45 -3.47 -29.79 0.30
N MET A 46 -2.82 -29.99 -0.82
CA MET A 46 -1.37 -30.11 -0.92
C MET A 46 -0.87 -29.15 -2.02
N HIS A 47 -0.23 -28.05 -1.59
CA HIS A 47 0.49 -27.14 -2.46
C HIS A 47 1.97 -27.12 -2.06
N PRO A 48 2.94 -27.19 -3.00
CA PRO A 48 4.37 -27.24 -2.68
C PRO A 48 4.84 -26.12 -1.75
N ASP A 49 4.32 -24.91 -1.96
CA ASP A 49 4.72 -23.71 -1.22
C ASP A 49 3.79 -23.41 -0.02
N GLY A 50 2.81 -24.28 0.23
CA GLY A 50 1.86 -24.15 1.32
C GLY A 50 0.67 -23.23 1.06
N PRO A 51 -0.35 -23.27 1.92
CA PRO A 51 -1.62 -22.58 1.71
C PRO A 51 -1.52 -21.06 1.79
N ALA A 52 -0.59 -20.52 2.59
CA ALA A 52 -0.43 -19.08 2.76
C ALA A 52 0.09 -18.42 1.46
N ILE A 53 1.15 -18.97 0.88
CA ILE A 53 1.74 -18.49 -0.38
C ILE A 53 0.70 -18.60 -1.50
N TYR A 54 0.03 -19.76 -1.62
CA TYR A 54 -1.04 -19.93 -2.60
C TYR A 54 -2.13 -18.86 -2.45
N SER A 55 -2.58 -18.60 -1.22
CA SER A 55 -3.63 -17.61 -0.96
C SER A 55 -3.25 -16.21 -1.38
N VAL A 56 -2.01 -15.79 -1.12
CA VAL A 56 -1.50 -14.49 -1.52
C VAL A 56 -1.34 -14.41 -3.04
N ASP A 57 -0.78 -15.44 -3.64
CA ASP A 57 -0.50 -15.49 -5.08
C ASP A 57 -1.77 -15.46 -5.93
N HIS A 58 -2.84 -16.10 -5.46
CA HIS A 58 -4.09 -16.26 -6.20
C HIS A 58 -5.24 -15.41 -5.66
N PHE A 59 -4.94 -14.46 -4.75
CA PHE A 59 -5.98 -13.71 -4.03
C PHE A 59 -6.96 -13.00 -4.96
N TRP A 60 -6.46 -12.40 -6.01
CA TRP A 60 -7.22 -11.56 -6.92
C TRP A 60 -7.71 -12.29 -8.18
N ASP A 61 -7.23 -13.51 -8.48
CA ASP A 61 -7.49 -14.21 -9.75
C ASP A 61 -8.98 -14.35 -10.05
N ALA A 62 -9.74 -14.85 -9.10
CA ALA A 62 -11.19 -15.05 -9.27
C ALA A 62 -11.97 -13.73 -9.32
N TYR A 63 -11.46 -12.67 -8.68
CA TYR A 63 -12.07 -11.35 -8.78
C TYR A 63 -11.91 -10.73 -10.16
N PHE A 64 -10.72 -10.83 -10.76
CA PHE A 64 -10.47 -10.28 -12.10
C PHE A 64 -11.05 -11.14 -13.23
N LYS A 65 -11.32 -12.41 -12.96
CA LYS A 65 -11.93 -13.29 -13.95
C LYS A 65 -13.30 -12.76 -14.37
N ASP A 66 -13.47 -12.56 -15.68
CA ASP A 66 -14.72 -12.12 -16.29
C ASP A 66 -15.30 -10.81 -15.70
N LEU A 67 -14.44 -9.92 -15.22
CA LEU A 67 -14.79 -8.69 -14.50
C LEU A 67 -15.83 -7.83 -15.26
N GLY A 68 -15.73 -7.76 -16.59
CA GLY A 68 -16.65 -7.00 -17.43
C GLY A 68 -18.10 -7.51 -17.45
N ASN A 69 -18.34 -8.74 -16.97
CA ASN A 69 -19.66 -9.33 -16.89
C ASN A 69 -20.43 -8.94 -15.61
N PHE A 70 -19.81 -8.14 -14.74
CA PHE A 70 -20.38 -7.75 -13.47
C PHE A 70 -20.58 -6.24 -13.35
N ARG A 71 -21.54 -5.86 -12.53
CA ARG A 71 -21.92 -4.47 -12.27
C ARG A 71 -20.74 -3.63 -11.77
N THR A 72 -20.52 -2.47 -12.40
CA THR A 72 -19.57 -1.46 -11.97
C THR A 72 -20.23 -0.10 -12.02
N ASP A 73 -20.42 0.55 -10.85
CA ASP A 73 -21.05 1.86 -10.70
C ASP A 73 -20.58 2.57 -9.40
N SER A 74 -21.41 3.48 -8.88
CA SER A 74 -21.12 4.20 -7.65
C SER A 74 -21.07 3.32 -6.40
N LEU A 75 -21.75 2.16 -6.37
CA LEU A 75 -21.84 1.25 -5.22
C LEU A 75 -21.05 -0.04 -5.41
N TYR A 76 -20.90 -0.50 -6.64
CA TYR A 76 -20.30 -1.79 -6.98
C TYR A 76 -19.08 -1.62 -7.89
N LEU A 77 -18.06 -2.45 -7.66
CA LEU A 77 -16.88 -2.59 -8.52
C LEU A 77 -16.71 -4.06 -8.89
N GLY A 78 -16.88 -4.37 -10.19
CA GLY A 78 -16.85 -5.76 -10.67
C GLY A 78 -17.84 -6.69 -9.95
N GLY A 79 -19.04 -6.17 -9.65
CA GLY A 79 -20.11 -6.86 -8.95
C GLY A 79 -19.99 -6.89 -7.43
N VAL A 80 -18.87 -6.52 -6.85
CA VAL A 80 -18.64 -6.50 -5.40
C VAL A 80 -18.94 -5.09 -4.84
N GLU A 81 -19.66 -5.01 -3.73
CA GLU A 81 -19.83 -3.73 -3.03
C GLU A 81 -18.50 -3.12 -2.64
N LYS A 82 -18.35 -1.79 -2.82
CA LYS A 82 -17.08 -1.10 -2.54
C LYS A 82 -16.55 -1.34 -1.12
N VAL A 83 -17.43 -1.33 -0.12
CA VAL A 83 -17.03 -1.61 1.27
C VAL A 83 -16.50 -3.03 1.44
N ARG A 84 -17.07 -4.01 0.76
CA ARG A 84 -16.61 -5.41 0.79
C ARG A 84 -15.31 -5.61 0.02
N LEU A 85 -15.11 -4.85 -1.05
CA LEU A 85 -13.85 -4.85 -1.77
C LEU A 85 -12.72 -4.25 -0.90
N GLU A 86 -13.01 -3.18 -0.17
CA GLU A 86 -12.05 -2.60 0.78
C GLU A 86 -11.73 -3.56 1.92
N GLU A 87 -12.72 -4.24 2.52
CA GLU A 87 -12.50 -5.29 3.53
C GLU A 87 -11.60 -6.42 2.98
N ALA A 88 -11.85 -6.86 1.74
CA ALA A 88 -11.03 -7.86 1.08
C ALA A 88 -9.60 -7.37 0.84
N PHE A 89 -9.43 -6.09 0.49
CA PHE A 89 -8.10 -5.49 0.32
C PHE A 89 -7.34 -5.40 1.65
N GLY A 90 -8.02 -5.00 2.73
CA GLY A 90 -7.44 -4.99 4.07
C GLY A 90 -6.98 -6.38 4.51
N PHE A 91 -7.78 -7.41 4.24
CA PHE A 91 -7.40 -8.80 4.51
C PHE A 91 -6.20 -9.23 3.65
N PHE A 92 -6.20 -8.92 2.35
CA PHE A 92 -5.04 -9.15 1.48
C PHE A 92 -3.77 -8.53 2.04
N SER A 93 -3.84 -7.27 2.45
CA SER A 93 -2.70 -6.55 3.02
C SER A 93 -2.15 -7.20 4.30
N THR A 94 -3.04 -7.78 5.12
CA THR A 94 -2.62 -8.57 6.31
C THR A 94 -1.94 -9.88 5.90
N LEU A 95 -2.43 -10.56 4.86
CA LEU A 95 -1.82 -11.81 4.38
C LEU A 95 -0.40 -11.62 3.86
N LEU A 96 -0.06 -10.44 3.31
CA LEU A 96 1.29 -10.14 2.82
C LEU A 96 2.36 -10.30 3.91
N TRP A 97 2.00 -10.09 5.18
CA TRP A 97 2.90 -10.27 6.32
C TRP A 97 3.11 -11.74 6.73
N ASN A 98 2.28 -12.66 6.21
CA ASN A 98 2.35 -14.09 6.55
C ASN A 98 3.11 -14.93 5.51
N VAL A 99 3.77 -14.28 4.56
CA VAL A 99 4.54 -14.93 3.48
C VAL A 99 5.94 -14.30 3.38
N PRO A 100 6.90 -14.96 2.73
CA PRO A 100 8.21 -14.36 2.49
C PRO A 100 8.09 -13.02 1.75
N PRO A 101 8.93 -12.02 2.08
CA PRO A 101 8.85 -10.68 1.47
C PRO A 101 8.83 -10.69 -0.06
N GLU A 102 9.58 -11.57 -0.70
CA GLU A 102 9.60 -11.66 -2.16
C GLU A 102 8.27 -12.15 -2.75
N THR A 103 7.56 -13.04 -2.05
CA THR A 103 6.21 -13.45 -2.43
C THR A 103 5.23 -12.27 -2.30
N ALA A 104 5.29 -11.51 -1.20
CA ALA A 104 4.46 -10.32 -1.01
C ALA A 104 4.69 -9.27 -2.11
N LYS A 105 5.95 -8.99 -2.43
CA LYS A 105 6.34 -8.08 -3.52
C LYS A 105 5.83 -8.57 -4.89
N ALA A 106 5.95 -9.87 -5.17
CA ALA A 106 5.45 -10.45 -6.41
C ALA A 106 3.93 -10.36 -6.53
N ALA A 107 3.20 -10.54 -5.41
CA ALA A 107 1.74 -10.44 -5.38
C ALA A 107 1.25 -9.02 -5.67
N THR A 108 1.90 -8.00 -5.14
CA THR A 108 1.55 -6.59 -5.42
C THR A 108 1.91 -6.19 -6.85
N ALA A 109 3.03 -6.67 -7.39
CA ALA A 109 3.35 -6.51 -8.80
C ALA A 109 2.30 -7.15 -9.71
N ARG A 110 1.84 -8.36 -9.36
CA ARG A 110 0.78 -9.09 -10.08
C ARG A 110 -0.56 -8.36 -10.03
N LEU A 111 -0.90 -7.73 -8.89
CA LEU A 111 -2.11 -6.90 -8.79
C LEU A 111 -2.12 -5.80 -9.86
N TYR A 112 -0.99 -5.12 -10.07
CA TYR A 112 -0.86 -4.15 -11.16
C TYR A 112 -1.13 -4.80 -12.54
N ASP A 113 -0.52 -5.96 -12.82
CA ASP A 113 -0.67 -6.63 -14.10
C ASP A 113 -2.13 -7.05 -14.37
N GLN A 114 -2.83 -7.51 -13.33
CA GLN A 114 -4.25 -7.84 -13.41
C GLN A 114 -5.13 -6.60 -13.65
N LEU A 115 -4.82 -5.46 -13.03
CA LEU A 115 -5.49 -4.19 -13.30
C LEU A 115 -5.30 -3.76 -14.76
N ALA A 116 -4.06 -3.86 -15.27
CA ALA A 116 -3.74 -3.51 -16.66
C ALA A 116 -4.50 -4.41 -17.66
N ALA A 117 -4.60 -5.70 -17.38
CA ALA A 117 -5.33 -6.65 -18.20
C ALA A 117 -6.85 -6.46 -18.14
N ALA A 118 -7.40 -6.06 -17.00
CA ALA A 118 -8.85 -5.89 -16.78
C ALA A 118 -9.45 -4.72 -17.54
N LYS A 119 -8.68 -3.68 -17.84
CA LYS A 119 -9.10 -2.48 -18.59
C LYS A 119 -10.40 -1.86 -18.03
N ASN A 120 -10.58 -1.86 -16.72
CA ASN A 120 -11.73 -1.26 -16.04
C ASN A 120 -11.28 -0.05 -15.23
N PRO A 121 -11.50 1.19 -15.72
CA PRO A 121 -10.99 2.41 -15.07
C PRO A 121 -11.47 2.60 -13.64
N ALA A 122 -12.74 2.28 -13.33
CA ALA A 122 -13.30 2.47 -12.00
C ALA A 122 -12.67 1.53 -10.98
N VAL A 123 -12.44 0.26 -11.35
CA VAL A 123 -11.74 -0.72 -10.51
C VAL A 123 -10.27 -0.32 -10.35
N THR A 124 -9.64 0.14 -11.44
CA THR A 124 -8.24 0.60 -11.40
C THR A 124 -8.05 1.75 -10.42
N VAL A 125 -8.83 2.82 -10.54
CA VAL A 125 -8.75 3.98 -9.63
C VAL A 125 -8.93 3.54 -8.18
N SER A 126 -9.95 2.74 -7.90
CA SER A 126 -10.23 2.28 -6.53
C SER A 126 -9.14 1.41 -5.95
N LEU A 127 -8.59 0.44 -6.70
CA LEU A 127 -7.55 -0.44 -6.18
C LEU A 127 -6.17 0.25 -6.09
N VAL A 128 -5.87 1.22 -6.96
CA VAL A 128 -4.68 2.07 -6.82
C VAL A 128 -4.76 2.90 -5.54
N GLU A 129 -5.94 3.50 -5.26
CA GLU A 129 -6.18 4.25 -4.03
C GLU A 129 -6.06 3.36 -2.79
N LEU A 130 -6.69 2.18 -2.79
CA LEU A 130 -6.60 1.21 -1.70
C LEU A 130 -5.15 0.76 -1.47
N THR A 131 -4.41 0.47 -2.54
CA THR A 131 -3.00 0.05 -2.42
C THR A 131 -2.15 1.14 -1.77
N SER A 132 -2.33 2.40 -2.16
CA SER A 132 -1.64 3.53 -1.54
C SER A 132 -2.05 3.71 -0.07
N ARG A 133 -3.34 3.66 0.23
CA ARG A 133 -3.88 3.88 1.58
C ARG A 133 -3.47 2.78 2.56
N TYR A 134 -3.45 1.52 2.13
CA TYR A 134 -3.11 0.41 3.01
C TYR A 134 -1.60 0.16 3.13
N LEU A 135 -0.85 0.26 2.03
CA LEU A 135 0.56 -0.11 2.03
C LEU A 135 1.54 1.08 2.15
N TYR A 136 1.09 2.31 1.82
CA TYR A 136 1.98 3.48 1.78
C TYR A 136 1.63 4.56 2.80
N ASP A 137 0.35 4.76 3.19
CA ASP A 137 -0.02 5.76 4.18
C ASP A 137 0.70 5.49 5.52
N PRO A 138 1.43 6.47 6.10
CA PRO A 138 2.16 6.29 7.35
C PRO A 138 1.26 5.97 8.56
N ASN A 139 -0.04 6.25 8.49
CA ASN A 139 -1.01 5.92 9.53
C ASN A 139 -1.65 4.53 9.35
N SER A 140 -1.34 3.81 8.28
CA SER A 140 -1.90 2.49 8.06
C SER A 140 -1.31 1.45 9.03
N PRO A 141 -2.15 0.64 9.70
CA PRO A 141 -1.68 -0.41 10.62
C PRO A 141 -1.06 -1.62 9.89
N VAL A 142 -1.09 -1.64 8.56
CA VAL A 142 -0.52 -2.71 7.74
C VAL A 142 0.46 -2.18 6.68
N ARG A 143 0.92 -0.93 6.86
CA ARG A 143 1.84 -0.28 5.93
C ARG A 143 3.12 -1.07 5.75
N CYS A 144 3.59 -1.12 4.52
CA CYS A 144 4.91 -1.64 4.16
C CYS A 144 5.35 -1.06 2.82
N GLU A 145 6.31 -0.15 2.86
CA GLU A 145 6.85 0.48 1.64
C GLU A 145 7.48 -0.55 0.69
N ASP A 146 8.09 -1.59 1.22
CA ASP A 146 8.69 -2.66 0.40
C ASP A 146 7.65 -3.48 -0.36
N PHE A 147 6.46 -3.68 0.21
CA PHE A 147 5.35 -4.36 -0.50
C PHE A 147 4.66 -3.40 -1.48
N TYR A 148 4.65 -2.10 -1.19
CA TYR A 148 4.13 -1.08 -2.09
C TYR A 148 5.02 -0.84 -3.30
N LEU A 149 6.34 -0.94 -3.13
CA LEU A 149 7.36 -0.57 -4.12
C LEU A 149 7.16 -1.19 -5.51
N PRO A 150 6.96 -2.51 -5.68
CA PRO A 150 6.78 -3.08 -7.03
C PRO A 150 5.53 -2.56 -7.73
N PHE A 151 4.47 -2.30 -6.99
CA PHE A 151 3.23 -1.76 -7.53
C PHE A 151 3.42 -0.32 -8.01
N VAL A 152 4.02 0.55 -7.18
CA VAL A 152 4.21 1.97 -7.52
C VAL A 152 5.26 2.17 -8.62
N GLN A 153 6.27 1.31 -8.72
CA GLN A 153 7.21 1.31 -9.85
C GLN A 153 6.47 1.08 -11.17
N LYS A 154 5.61 0.06 -11.21
CA LYS A 154 4.79 -0.21 -12.40
C LYS A 154 3.79 0.92 -12.71
N LEU A 155 3.25 1.63 -11.69
CA LEU A 155 2.43 2.83 -11.90
C LEU A 155 3.23 3.98 -12.53
N ALA A 156 4.49 4.14 -12.14
CA ALA A 156 5.36 5.18 -12.69
C ALA A 156 5.76 4.93 -14.15
N GLU A 157 5.93 3.65 -14.52
CA GLU A 157 6.48 3.24 -15.81
C GLU A 157 5.40 2.85 -16.83
N GLY A 158 4.23 2.43 -16.36
CA GLY A 158 3.16 1.89 -17.21
C GLY A 158 2.04 2.88 -17.51
N ASP A 159 0.96 2.36 -18.12
CA ASP A 159 -0.13 3.17 -18.67
C ASP A 159 -1.39 3.23 -17.78
N LEU A 160 -1.38 2.62 -16.59
CA LEU A 160 -2.53 2.68 -15.68
C LEU A 160 -2.70 4.04 -15.02
N ALA A 161 -1.61 4.75 -14.80
CA ALA A 161 -1.64 6.09 -14.23
C ALA A 161 -1.66 7.17 -15.33
N PRO A 162 -2.41 8.28 -15.13
CA PRO A 162 -2.29 9.45 -15.97
C PRO A 162 -0.85 9.97 -16.01
N GLU A 163 -0.42 10.52 -17.14
CA GLU A 163 0.95 10.97 -17.34
C GLU A 163 1.41 11.98 -16.28
N GLU A 164 0.54 12.90 -15.89
CA GLU A 164 0.77 13.89 -14.83
C GLU A 164 1.04 13.26 -13.44
N MET A 165 0.53 12.06 -13.17
CA MET A 165 0.72 11.33 -11.92
C MET A 165 1.99 10.46 -11.91
N ARG A 166 2.51 10.09 -13.09
CA ARG A 166 3.67 9.18 -13.18
C ARG A 166 4.91 9.74 -12.51
N MET A 167 5.12 11.05 -12.59
CA MET A 167 6.26 11.72 -11.93
C MET A 167 6.18 11.60 -10.41
N GLN A 168 4.97 11.75 -9.84
CA GLN A 168 4.71 11.56 -8.42
C GLN A 168 4.95 10.10 -7.99
N TYR A 169 4.44 9.12 -8.75
CA TYR A 169 4.68 7.71 -8.47
C TYR A 169 6.16 7.34 -8.61
N GLY A 170 6.87 7.90 -9.59
CA GLY A 170 8.31 7.73 -9.72
C GLY A 170 9.10 8.30 -8.53
N PHE A 171 8.66 9.43 -7.97
CA PHE A 171 9.22 9.94 -6.73
C PHE A 171 8.95 8.98 -5.55
N GLN A 172 7.71 8.54 -5.37
CA GLN A 172 7.35 7.57 -4.32
C GLN A 172 8.18 6.28 -4.44
N ALA A 173 8.32 5.73 -5.67
CA ALA A 173 9.11 4.53 -5.91
C ALA A 173 10.58 4.72 -5.47
N ARG A 174 11.20 5.86 -5.80
CA ARG A 174 12.57 6.16 -5.34
C ARG A 174 12.66 6.25 -3.82
N MET A 175 11.67 6.88 -3.18
CA MET A 175 11.63 6.98 -1.70
C MET A 175 11.44 5.62 -1.05
N CYS A 176 10.54 4.80 -1.57
CA CYS A 176 10.34 3.43 -1.08
C CYS A 176 11.59 2.54 -1.27
N ALA A 177 12.40 2.78 -2.29
CA ALA A 177 13.62 2.01 -2.53
C ALA A 177 14.78 2.37 -1.57
N LEU A 178 14.71 3.51 -0.86
CA LEU A 178 15.73 3.89 0.12
C LEU A 178 15.71 2.93 1.31
N ASN A 179 16.87 2.39 1.66
CA ASN A 179 17.02 1.47 2.79
C ASN A 179 15.96 0.34 2.78
N ALA A 180 15.77 -0.29 1.63
CA ALA A 180 14.81 -1.37 1.45
C ALA A 180 15.19 -2.60 2.28
N MET A 181 14.21 -3.44 2.65
CA MET A 181 14.46 -4.69 3.38
C MET A 181 15.47 -5.57 2.65
N GLY A 182 16.42 -6.14 3.39
CA GLY A 182 17.53 -6.94 2.88
C GLY A 182 18.74 -6.15 2.37
N THR A 183 18.64 -4.81 2.22
CA THR A 183 19.77 -3.96 1.80
C THR A 183 20.51 -3.39 3.00
N PRO A 184 21.80 -2.97 2.86
CA PRO A 184 22.48 -2.23 3.89
C PRO A 184 21.78 -0.89 4.16
N ALA A 185 21.54 -0.56 5.44
CA ALA A 185 21.05 0.75 5.85
C ALA A 185 22.14 1.81 5.59
N ALA A 186 21.73 3.01 5.20
CA ALA A 186 22.70 4.10 5.01
C ALA A 186 23.37 4.47 6.34
N ASP A 187 24.71 4.60 6.35
CA ASP A 187 25.44 5.10 7.52
C ASP A 187 25.28 6.61 7.62
N PHE A 188 25.23 7.14 8.82
CA PHE A 188 25.19 8.57 9.09
C PHE A 188 25.86 8.93 10.42
N PRO A 189 26.47 10.12 10.52
CA PRO A 189 27.03 10.63 11.77
C PRO A 189 25.92 11.25 12.64
N PHE A 190 26.05 11.10 13.95
CA PHE A 190 25.17 11.75 14.92
C PHE A 190 25.95 12.14 16.20
N THR A 191 25.37 13.00 17.01
CA THR A 191 25.92 13.39 18.31
C THR A 191 25.06 12.81 19.43
N ASP A 192 25.66 12.05 20.34
CA ASP A 192 24.95 11.47 21.49
C ASP A 192 24.71 12.49 22.61
N THR A 193 23.94 12.09 23.66
CA THR A 193 23.64 12.94 24.83
C THR A 193 24.88 13.40 25.61
N ARG A 194 26.03 12.76 25.42
CA ARG A 194 27.32 13.13 26.05
C ARG A 194 28.14 14.02 25.15
N GLY A 195 27.63 14.48 24.02
CA GLY A 195 28.33 15.30 23.03
C GLY A 195 29.34 14.53 22.17
N ARG A 196 29.38 13.21 22.21
CA ARG A 196 30.30 12.39 21.41
C ARG A 196 29.78 12.19 20.02
N ARG A 197 30.62 12.37 19.02
CA ARG A 197 30.30 12.03 17.64
C ARG A 197 30.39 10.53 17.43
N ARG A 198 29.35 9.96 16.80
CA ARG A 198 29.21 8.54 16.50
C ARG A 198 28.68 8.38 15.09
N THR A 199 28.71 7.16 14.56
CA THR A 199 28.00 6.77 13.34
C THR A 199 27.08 5.58 13.64
N LEU A 200 26.09 5.35 12.81
CA LEU A 200 25.23 4.17 12.92
C LEU A 200 26.06 2.88 12.82
N TYR A 201 27.02 2.83 11.88
CA TYR A 201 27.87 1.65 11.68
C TYR A 201 28.86 1.41 12.83
N GLY A 202 29.20 2.45 13.58
CA GLY A 202 30.02 2.33 14.80
C GLY A 202 29.30 1.71 16.00
N ILE A 203 28.02 1.31 15.87
CA ILE A 203 27.25 0.64 16.92
C ILE A 203 27.30 -0.86 16.68
N GLU A 204 27.85 -1.60 17.65
CA GLU A 204 27.94 -3.06 17.61
C GLU A 204 26.82 -3.67 18.44
N ALA A 205 25.96 -4.49 17.82
CA ALA A 205 24.93 -5.31 18.44
C ALA A 205 24.48 -6.40 17.47
N GLU A 206 23.82 -7.44 17.96
CA GLU A 206 23.16 -8.46 17.11
C GLU A 206 22.02 -7.82 16.33
N TYR A 207 21.25 -6.96 17.00
CA TYR A 207 20.17 -6.16 16.38
C TYR A 207 20.30 -4.69 16.77
N ILE A 208 19.95 -3.80 15.87
CA ILE A 208 19.80 -2.37 16.14
C ILE A 208 18.39 -1.96 15.77
N LEU A 209 17.65 -1.41 16.73
CA LEU A 209 16.40 -0.71 16.47
C LEU A 209 16.72 0.78 16.35
N LEU A 210 16.79 1.26 15.11
CA LEU A 210 16.94 2.67 14.80
C LEU A 210 15.54 3.31 14.77
N ILE A 211 15.37 4.37 15.55
CA ILE A 211 14.14 5.16 15.63
C ILE A 211 14.47 6.59 15.23
N PHE A 212 13.70 7.16 14.33
CA PHE A 212 13.64 8.60 14.13
C PHE A 212 12.45 9.13 14.91
N GLY A 213 12.73 9.83 16.00
CA GLY A 213 11.74 10.28 16.96
C GLY A 213 11.80 11.79 17.23
N ASN A 214 10.76 12.28 17.92
CA ASN A 214 10.71 13.65 18.40
C ASN A 214 10.09 13.64 19.82
N PRO A 215 10.74 14.23 20.83
CA PRO A 215 10.27 14.21 22.21
C PRO A 215 8.95 14.92 22.44
N ASP A 216 8.50 15.78 21.53
CA ASP A 216 7.19 16.45 21.61
C ASP A 216 6.08 15.69 20.85
N CYS A 217 6.43 14.61 20.16
CA CYS A 217 5.48 13.76 19.45
C CYS A 217 4.77 12.79 20.42
N LYS A 218 3.45 12.83 20.46
CA LYS A 218 2.64 11.92 21.31
C LYS A 218 2.86 10.45 20.97
N ALA A 219 2.81 10.10 19.68
CA ALA A 219 3.00 8.72 19.22
C ALA A 219 4.41 8.19 19.54
N CYS A 220 5.43 9.07 19.57
CA CYS A 220 6.78 8.68 19.97
C CYS A 220 6.84 8.32 21.45
N LYS A 221 6.11 9.06 22.31
CA LYS A 221 6.02 8.76 23.76
C LYS A 221 5.29 7.44 24.00
N GLU A 222 4.16 7.24 23.33
CA GLU A 222 3.39 5.98 23.40
C GLU A 222 4.27 4.78 22.98
N LEU A 223 5.04 4.91 21.88
CA LEU A 223 5.99 3.88 21.45
C LEU A 223 7.05 3.58 22.54
N VAL A 224 7.63 4.63 23.17
CA VAL A 224 8.58 4.43 24.26
C VAL A 224 7.96 3.67 25.44
N GLU A 225 6.74 4.04 25.85
CA GLU A 225 5.99 3.38 26.93
C GLU A 225 5.71 1.91 26.59
N ASP A 226 5.26 1.61 25.39
CA ASP A 226 5.00 0.24 24.91
C ASP A 226 6.27 -0.60 24.93
N MET A 227 7.39 -0.05 24.42
CA MET A 227 8.67 -0.75 24.39
C MET A 227 9.26 -0.99 25.79
N GLU A 228 9.14 -0.01 26.69
CA GLU A 228 9.63 -0.12 28.08
C GLU A 228 8.78 -1.09 28.90
N SER A 229 7.50 -1.27 28.56
CA SER A 229 6.60 -2.22 29.21
C SER A 229 6.74 -3.66 28.68
N SER A 230 7.42 -3.88 27.53
CA SER A 230 7.61 -5.22 26.96
C SER A 230 8.74 -5.98 27.67
N PRO A 231 8.45 -7.16 28.27
CA PRO A 231 9.46 -8.03 28.85
C PRO A 231 10.52 -8.48 27.84
N GLU A 232 10.10 -8.79 26.61
CA GLU A 232 10.96 -9.26 25.52
C GLU A 232 11.97 -8.17 25.11
N MET A 233 11.50 -6.93 24.97
CA MET A 233 12.39 -5.79 24.72
C MET A 233 13.39 -5.59 25.84
N THR A 234 12.92 -5.69 27.08
CA THR A 234 13.77 -5.55 28.27
C THR A 234 14.85 -6.64 28.30
N GLU A 235 14.52 -7.89 27.98
CA GLU A 235 15.46 -9.00 27.90
C GLU A 235 16.52 -8.79 26.80
N LEU A 236 16.08 -8.47 25.59
CA LEU A 236 16.97 -8.24 24.45
C LEU A 236 17.92 -7.06 24.68
N ILE A 237 17.46 -5.98 25.31
CA ILE A 237 18.31 -4.81 25.62
C ILE A 237 19.27 -5.14 26.76
N SER A 238 18.82 -5.80 27.84
CA SER A 238 19.65 -6.11 29.00
C SER A 238 20.72 -7.17 28.72
N SER A 239 20.43 -8.12 27.84
CA SER A 239 21.42 -9.08 27.32
C SER A 239 22.45 -8.45 26.35
N GLY A 240 22.20 -7.23 25.88
CA GLY A 240 23.05 -6.54 24.90
C GLY A 240 22.86 -7.00 23.44
N ARG A 241 21.93 -7.92 23.19
CA ARG A 241 21.59 -8.40 21.85
C ARG A 241 20.95 -7.30 21.00
N LEU A 242 20.09 -6.47 21.61
CA LEU A 242 19.43 -5.34 20.96
C LEU A 242 19.96 -4.00 21.50
N LYS A 243 20.33 -3.10 20.63
CA LYS A 243 20.54 -1.68 20.95
C LYS A 243 19.46 -0.83 20.28
N VAL A 244 18.81 -0.01 21.09
CA VAL A 244 17.89 1.01 20.60
C VAL A 244 18.68 2.30 20.37
N VAL A 245 18.52 2.88 19.18
CA VAL A 245 19.19 4.12 18.75
C VAL A 245 18.09 5.08 18.33
N ASP A 246 17.79 6.05 19.18
CA ASP A 246 16.80 7.09 18.89
C ASP A 246 17.50 8.36 18.41
N ILE A 247 17.16 8.82 17.23
CA ILE A 247 17.80 9.96 16.55
C ILE A 247 16.78 11.04 16.26
N PHE A 248 16.99 12.21 16.86
CA PHE A 248 16.29 13.43 16.53
C PHE A 248 16.85 14.04 15.24
N ILE A 249 15.98 14.32 14.28
CA ILE A 249 16.35 14.76 12.93
C ILE A 249 15.88 16.16 12.57
N ASP A 250 15.15 16.82 13.50
CA ASP A 250 14.67 18.19 13.29
C ASP A 250 15.73 19.23 13.67
N ARG A 251 15.49 20.51 13.33
CA ARG A 251 16.46 21.60 13.52
C ARG A 251 16.48 22.15 14.93
N GLU A 252 15.46 21.88 15.73
CA GLU A 252 15.24 22.41 17.08
C GLU A 252 16.01 21.62 18.15
N VAL A 253 17.33 21.45 17.93
CA VAL A 253 18.20 20.63 18.79
C VAL A 253 18.20 21.07 20.26
N ASP A 254 17.99 22.35 20.57
CA ASP A 254 17.93 22.82 21.95
C ASP A 254 16.64 22.36 22.65
N GLN A 255 15.51 22.22 21.93
CA GLN A 255 14.29 21.60 22.45
C GLN A 255 14.52 20.12 22.75
N TRP A 256 15.18 19.39 21.84
CA TRP A 256 15.55 18.01 22.06
C TRP A 256 16.44 17.86 23.31
N LYS A 257 17.49 18.68 23.49
CA LYS A 257 18.38 18.65 24.65
C LYS A 257 17.61 18.86 25.97
N ALA A 258 16.61 19.71 25.96
CA ALA A 258 15.77 19.99 27.14
C ALA A 258 14.88 18.81 27.55
N ARG A 259 14.55 17.91 26.61
CA ARG A 259 13.59 16.83 26.78
C ARG A 259 14.18 15.42 26.70
N VAL A 260 15.43 15.27 26.21
CA VAL A 260 16.04 13.96 26.03
C VAL A 260 16.22 13.16 27.33
N ALA A 261 16.21 13.81 28.48
CA ALA A 261 16.22 13.15 29.78
C ALA A 261 14.94 12.34 30.07
N ASP A 262 13.86 12.59 29.35
CA ASP A 262 12.59 11.84 29.44
C ASP A 262 12.68 10.48 28.74
N TYR A 263 13.71 10.25 27.92
CA TYR A 263 13.94 9.01 27.20
C TYR A 263 14.75 7.99 28.03
N PRO A 264 14.58 6.69 27.79
CA PRO A 264 15.28 5.66 28.53
C PRO A 264 16.82 5.82 28.44
N ALA A 265 17.49 5.94 29.58
CA ALA A 265 18.96 6.15 29.63
C ALA A 265 19.76 4.94 29.10
N ARG A 266 19.11 3.76 28.98
CA ARG A 266 19.69 2.53 28.39
C ARG A 266 19.72 2.58 26.85
N TRP A 267 18.99 3.50 26.24
CA TRP A 267 19.00 3.74 24.80
C TRP A 267 20.18 4.64 24.39
N ILE A 268 20.54 4.58 23.13
CA ILE A 268 21.49 5.51 22.53
C ILE A 268 20.68 6.65 21.93
N ASN A 269 20.51 7.73 22.70
CA ASN A 269 19.76 8.90 22.24
C ASN A 269 20.75 9.91 21.62
N GLY A 270 20.43 10.44 20.46
CA GLY A 270 21.26 11.36 19.74
C GLY A 270 20.48 12.27 18.78
N TYR A 271 21.19 13.16 18.13
CA TYR A 271 20.63 14.03 17.10
C TYR A 271 21.54 14.09 15.88
N ASP A 272 20.93 14.24 14.71
CA ASP A 272 21.67 14.48 13.46
C ASP A 272 22.20 15.91 13.44
N HIS A 273 23.46 16.07 13.75
CA HIS A 273 24.12 17.38 13.76
C HIS A 273 24.51 17.88 12.36
N THR A 274 24.37 17.05 11.35
CA THR A 274 24.67 17.36 9.95
C THR A 274 23.43 17.64 9.14
N PHE A 275 22.26 17.26 9.63
CA PHE A 275 20.95 17.30 8.96
C PHE A 275 20.90 16.51 7.66
N THR A 276 21.87 15.60 7.43
CA THR A 276 21.94 14.78 6.20
C THR A 276 20.77 13.83 6.06
N ILE A 277 20.21 13.34 7.17
CA ILE A 277 19.05 12.43 7.13
C ILE A 277 17.86 13.08 6.42
N ARG A 278 17.60 14.36 6.70
CA ARG A 278 16.51 15.12 6.08
C ARG A 278 16.90 15.84 4.80
N ASP A 279 18.00 16.61 4.85
CA ASP A 279 18.37 17.51 3.75
C ASP A 279 18.84 16.73 2.51
N ASP A 280 19.56 15.61 2.70
CA ASP A 280 19.99 14.72 1.62
C ASP A 280 19.02 13.55 1.38
N ILE A 281 17.91 13.50 2.14
CA ILE A 281 16.92 12.41 2.07
C ILE A 281 17.58 11.03 2.19
N LEU A 282 18.47 10.89 3.19
CA LEU A 282 19.20 9.64 3.42
C LEU A 282 18.27 8.50 3.85
N TYR A 283 17.19 8.85 4.54
CA TYR A 283 16.06 7.99 4.94
C TYR A 283 14.74 8.64 4.56
N ASN A 284 13.76 7.83 4.16
CA ASN A 284 12.40 8.31 3.87
C ASN A 284 11.58 8.41 5.17
N VAL A 285 11.82 9.47 5.96
CA VAL A 285 11.07 9.71 7.20
C VAL A 285 9.86 10.59 6.90
N ARG A 286 8.70 9.98 6.65
CA ARG A 286 7.45 10.67 6.30
C ARG A 286 6.65 11.12 7.52
N ALA A 287 6.78 10.41 8.62
CA ALA A 287 6.18 10.68 9.91
C ALA A 287 7.11 10.18 11.03
N VAL A 288 6.92 10.69 12.26
CA VAL A 288 7.61 10.18 13.44
C VAL A 288 6.57 9.58 14.40
N PRO A 289 6.89 8.45 15.08
CA PRO A 289 8.13 7.71 14.97
C PRO A 289 8.26 6.92 13.67
N SER A 290 9.45 6.86 13.06
CA SER A 290 9.79 5.95 11.98
C SER A 290 10.88 4.99 12.46
N MET A 291 10.73 3.68 12.19
CA MET A 291 11.54 2.64 12.78
C MET A 291 12.20 1.75 11.74
N TYR A 292 13.46 1.39 12.00
CA TYR A 292 14.22 0.42 11.20
C TYR A 292 14.83 -0.62 12.13
N LEU A 293 14.54 -1.90 11.92
CA LEU A 293 15.25 -2.98 12.58
C LEU A 293 16.38 -3.45 11.67
N LEU A 294 17.61 -3.45 12.19
CA LEU A 294 18.80 -3.85 11.45
C LEU A 294 19.45 -5.07 12.10
N ASP A 295 20.04 -5.93 11.27
CA ASP A 295 20.89 -7.02 11.74
C ASP A 295 22.32 -6.53 12.10
N LYS A 296 23.19 -7.45 12.51
CA LYS A 296 24.58 -7.16 12.89
C LYS A 296 25.42 -6.61 11.72
N GLU A 297 25.10 -6.96 10.47
CA GLU A 297 25.70 -6.42 9.25
C GLU A 297 25.08 -5.10 8.81
N LYS A 298 24.17 -4.52 9.59
CA LYS A 298 23.40 -3.30 9.27
C LYS A 298 22.45 -3.46 8.08
N ARG A 299 22.03 -4.69 7.76
CA ARG A 299 21.00 -4.89 6.76
C ARG A 299 19.63 -4.66 7.38
N VAL A 300 18.75 -4.03 6.62
CA VAL A 300 17.40 -3.73 7.05
C VAL A 300 16.58 -5.02 7.10
N ILE A 301 16.14 -5.40 8.29
CA ILE A 301 15.18 -6.49 8.51
C ILE A 301 13.77 -5.94 8.31
N PHE A 302 13.46 -4.82 8.97
CA PHE A 302 12.20 -4.10 8.82
C PHE A 302 12.43 -2.61 8.61
N LYS A 303 11.57 -2.01 7.78
CA LYS A 303 11.54 -0.59 7.46
C LYS A 303 10.15 -0.02 7.71
N ASP A 304 10.08 0.94 8.61
CA ASP A 304 8.87 1.73 8.93
C ASP A 304 7.60 0.90 9.14
N VAL A 305 7.77 -0.27 9.77
CA VAL A 305 6.67 -1.19 10.06
C VAL A 305 5.85 -0.71 11.26
N PRO A 306 4.57 -1.12 11.36
CA PRO A 306 3.78 -0.92 12.57
C PRO A 306 4.45 -1.53 13.80
N PRO A 307 4.36 -0.87 14.99
CA PRO A 307 4.98 -1.37 16.23
C PRO A 307 4.62 -2.82 16.55
N GLU A 308 3.39 -3.23 16.32
CA GLU A 308 2.88 -4.57 16.62
C GLU A 308 3.61 -5.67 15.83
N ILE A 309 3.94 -5.39 14.57
CA ILE A 309 4.70 -6.31 13.72
C ILE A 309 6.13 -6.44 14.23
N LEU A 310 6.75 -5.31 14.59
CA LEU A 310 8.09 -5.28 15.15
C LEU A 310 8.17 -6.05 16.47
N LEU A 311 7.27 -5.76 17.42
CA LEU A 311 7.24 -6.42 18.72
C LEU A 311 6.98 -7.93 18.59
N THR A 312 6.09 -8.33 17.68
CA THR A 312 5.87 -9.76 17.38
C THR A 312 7.16 -10.44 16.91
N TYR A 313 7.92 -9.82 16.00
CA TYR A 313 9.19 -10.37 15.54
C TYR A 313 10.22 -10.45 16.67
N LEU A 314 10.34 -9.39 17.47
CA LEU A 314 11.29 -9.34 18.59
C LEU A 314 10.98 -10.38 19.65
N SER A 315 9.71 -10.69 19.88
CA SER A 315 9.31 -11.78 20.81
C SER A 315 9.68 -13.17 20.29
N MET A 316 9.86 -13.36 18.99
CA MET A 316 10.28 -14.65 18.42
C MET A 316 11.80 -14.87 18.51
N ILE A 317 12.59 -13.82 18.71
CA ILE A 317 14.04 -13.87 18.77
C ILE A 317 14.61 -13.61 20.18
N SER A 318 13.73 -13.28 21.15
CA SER A 318 14.07 -13.07 22.56
C SER A 318 14.56 -14.34 23.27
#